data_e697012263542d94eb5550034bd2969c
#
_entry.id   e697012263542d94eb5550034bd2969c
#
_cell.length_a   1.000
_cell.length_b   1.000
_cell.length_c   1.000
_cell.angle_alpha   90.00
_cell.angle_beta   90.00
_cell.angle_gamma   90.00
#
_symmetry.space_group_name_H-M   'P 1'
#
loop_
_entity.id
_entity.type
_entity.pdbx_description
1 polymer ?
#
loop_
_entity_poly.entity_id
_entity_poly.type
_entity_poly.pdbx_seq_one_letter_code
_entity_poly.pdbx_strand_id
1 'polypeptide(L)'
;ATKVDARQQTADLQVPFVNAGTTNHWLVVYQHSLLKPDIELTSVNDKQRAEMQLLEKRFRDMIYTKGKTTDKEVETIRKKYDFYQITYKNGQVSGVPVYMVRASEAYERIIPNWDKDMLTKMGVEMRAYFDLMKRIAVAYNNAANPVIREEMKKKFLAMYDHITDQGVAYGSCWGNIHHYGYSVRGLYLAYFLMKDVLREAGKLQEAERTLRWYAITNEVYPKPEVNGIDMDSFNTQTTGRIASILMMEDTPEKLQYLRSFSRWIDFGCRPALGLSGSFKVDGGAFHHRNNYPAYAVGGLDGATNMIYLFRRTEFAISELAHETVKNVLLTMRFYCNKLNFPLSMSGRHPDGKGKLVPMHFAMMALAGSPDGKEEYDSEMASSYLRLISDPSIENDSPEYMPKVSNAE
;
A
#
# COMPACT_ATOMS: atom_id res chain seq x y z
N ALA A 1 4.56 -13.19 18.86
CA ALA A 1 4.30 -13.61 17.47
C ALA A 1 5.02 -14.91 17.14
N THR A 2 4.36 -15.81 16.40
CA THR A 2 4.95 -17.08 16.00
C THR A 2 5.67 -16.93 14.67
N LYS A 3 6.93 -17.35 14.59
CA LYS A 3 7.66 -17.41 13.32
C LYS A 3 7.20 -18.61 12.51
N VAL A 4 7.12 -18.46 11.20
CA VAL A 4 6.80 -19.54 10.28
C VAL A 4 8.00 -20.50 10.17
N ASP A 5 7.80 -21.78 10.45
CA ASP A 5 8.81 -22.84 10.31
C ASP A 5 8.47 -23.71 9.08
N ALA A 6 9.44 -23.92 8.20
CA ALA A 6 9.24 -24.71 6.98
C ALA A 6 8.84 -26.17 7.25
N ARG A 7 9.29 -26.74 8.37
CA ARG A 7 8.92 -28.12 8.75
C ARG A 7 7.47 -28.19 9.22
N GLN A 8 7.02 -27.18 9.95
CA GLN A 8 5.64 -27.06 10.40
C GLN A 8 4.69 -26.86 9.20
N GLN A 9 5.12 -26.11 8.19
CA GLN A 9 4.36 -25.96 6.95
C GLN A 9 3.99 -27.28 6.29
N THR A 10 4.96 -28.19 6.19
CA THR A 10 4.75 -29.48 5.54
C THR A 10 3.72 -30.31 6.32
N ALA A 11 3.74 -30.25 7.63
CA ALA A 11 2.74 -30.89 8.47
C ALA A 11 1.35 -30.27 8.33
N ASP A 12 1.27 -28.93 8.35
CA ASP A 12 0.01 -28.20 8.25
C ASP A 12 -0.70 -28.41 6.91
N LEU A 13 0.05 -28.53 5.82
CA LEU A 13 -0.51 -28.85 4.49
C LEU A 13 -1.16 -30.24 4.42
N GLN A 14 -0.83 -31.14 5.32
CA GLN A 14 -1.36 -32.49 5.38
C GLN A 14 -2.56 -32.62 6.33
N VAL A 15 -2.88 -31.58 7.09
CA VAL A 15 -3.97 -31.58 8.06
C VAL A 15 -5.25 -31.06 7.40
N PRO A 16 -6.22 -31.94 7.09
CA PRO A 16 -7.37 -31.56 6.25
C PRO A 16 -8.35 -30.59 6.91
N PHE A 17 -8.29 -30.41 8.22
CA PHE A 17 -9.16 -29.48 8.94
C PHE A 17 -8.49 -28.12 9.22
N VAL A 18 -7.24 -27.94 8.87
CA VAL A 18 -6.63 -26.62 8.91
C VAL A 18 -7.35 -25.75 7.91
N ASN A 19 -8.12 -24.80 8.41
CA ASN A 19 -8.86 -23.90 7.56
C ASN A 19 -7.87 -23.12 6.69
N ALA A 20 -7.82 -23.47 5.42
CA ALA A 20 -6.99 -22.82 4.41
C ALA A 20 -7.13 -21.27 4.43
N GLY A 21 -8.25 -20.75 4.89
CA GLY A 21 -8.53 -19.31 4.91
C GLY A 21 -7.76 -18.50 5.94
N THR A 22 -7.14 -19.11 6.94
CA THR A 22 -6.43 -18.35 7.99
C THR A 22 -4.98 -18.75 8.18
N THR A 23 -4.71 -20.01 8.33
CA THR A 23 -3.37 -20.52 8.64
C THR A 23 -2.50 -20.60 7.39
N ASN A 24 -3.06 -21.04 6.27
CA ASN A 24 -2.32 -21.28 5.02
C ASN A 24 -1.85 -19.99 4.34
N HIS A 25 -2.43 -18.83 4.62
CA HIS A 25 -1.96 -17.57 4.04
C HIS A 25 -0.54 -17.24 4.47
N TRP A 26 -0.18 -17.49 5.70
CA TRP A 26 1.19 -17.27 6.18
C TRP A 26 2.18 -18.27 5.58
N LEU A 27 1.74 -19.49 5.27
CA LEU A 27 2.51 -20.44 4.49
C LEU A 27 2.82 -19.90 3.09
N VAL A 28 1.82 -19.30 2.44
CA VAL A 28 1.99 -18.66 1.13
C VAL A 28 2.99 -17.49 1.22
N VAL A 29 2.88 -16.64 2.24
CA VAL A 29 3.86 -15.55 2.47
C VAL A 29 5.26 -16.09 2.65
N TYR A 30 5.41 -17.15 3.43
CA TYR A 30 6.71 -17.80 3.61
C TYR A 30 7.24 -18.38 2.29
N GLN A 31 6.41 -19.09 1.54
CA GLN A 31 6.79 -19.63 0.22
C GLN A 31 7.23 -18.51 -0.72
N HIS A 32 6.48 -17.40 -0.78
CA HIS A 32 6.88 -16.23 -1.57
C HIS A 32 8.19 -15.61 -1.07
N SER A 33 8.43 -15.59 0.24
CA SER A 33 9.69 -15.06 0.78
C SER A 33 10.94 -15.84 0.36
N LEU A 34 10.77 -17.07 -0.09
CA LEU A 34 11.84 -17.91 -0.62
C LEU A 34 12.08 -17.72 -2.13
N LEU A 35 11.16 -17.06 -2.82
CA LEU A 35 11.30 -16.80 -4.25
C LEU A 35 12.48 -15.90 -4.52
N LYS A 36 13.17 -16.22 -5.60
CA LYS A 36 14.31 -15.46 -6.10
C LYS A 36 14.03 -15.02 -7.54
N PRO A 37 14.70 -13.98 -7.99
CA PRO A 37 14.61 -13.57 -9.37
C PRO A 37 15.24 -14.60 -10.31
N ASP A 38 14.71 -14.66 -11.54
CA ASP A 38 15.26 -15.54 -12.60
C ASP A 38 16.70 -15.15 -12.99
N ILE A 39 17.03 -13.86 -12.89
CA ILE A 39 18.35 -13.31 -13.25
C ILE A 39 18.82 -12.42 -12.10
N GLU A 40 19.94 -12.74 -11.52
CA GLU A 40 20.60 -11.89 -10.52
C GLU A 40 21.37 -10.75 -11.20
N LEU A 41 21.07 -9.52 -10.81
CA LEU A 41 21.83 -8.35 -11.22
C LEU A 41 23.03 -8.18 -10.31
N THR A 42 24.18 -7.86 -10.91
CA THR A 42 25.45 -7.73 -10.18
C THR A 42 25.94 -6.29 -10.07
N SER A 43 25.34 -5.37 -10.83
CA SER A 43 25.76 -3.96 -10.86
C SER A 43 24.59 -3.02 -11.09
N VAL A 44 24.79 -1.77 -10.71
CA VAL A 44 23.89 -0.65 -10.96
C VAL A 44 24.70 0.47 -11.59
N ASN A 45 24.27 0.97 -12.75
CA ASN A 45 24.90 2.13 -13.39
C ASN A 45 24.32 3.46 -12.84
N ASP A 46 24.94 4.58 -13.19
CA ASP A 46 24.58 5.90 -12.68
C ASP A 46 23.16 6.32 -13.10
N LYS A 47 22.73 5.99 -14.32
CA LYS A 47 21.35 6.26 -14.78
C LYS A 47 20.33 5.51 -13.93
N GLN A 48 20.55 4.23 -13.70
CA GLN A 48 19.67 3.39 -12.87
C GLN A 48 19.60 3.90 -11.42
N ARG A 49 20.74 4.32 -10.88
CA ARG A 49 20.80 4.94 -9.54
C ARG A 49 19.99 6.23 -9.49
N ALA A 50 20.15 7.11 -10.48
CA ALA A 50 19.39 8.34 -10.58
C ALA A 50 17.87 8.08 -10.71
N GLU A 51 17.47 7.08 -11.49
CA GLU A 51 16.06 6.71 -11.62
C GLU A 51 15.49 6.11 -10.32
N MET A 52 16.24 5.28 -9.60
CA MET A 52 15.80 4.77 -8.27
C MET A 52 15.58 5.93 -7.28
N GLN A 53 16.48 6.91 -7.27
CA GLN A 53 16.34 8.11 -6.42
C GLN A 53 15.16 8.98 -6.87
N LEU A 54 14.94 9.10 -8.17
CA LEU A 54 13.79 9.81 -8.72
C LEU A 54 12.48 9.15 -8.27
N LEU A 55 12.38 7.82 -8.32
CA LEU A 55 11.20 7.10 -7.83
C LEU A 55 10.97 7.30 -6.33
N GLU A 56 12.05 7.27 -5.52
CA GLU A 56 11.96 7.53 -4.08
C GLU A 56 11.41 8.94 -3.81
N LYS A 57 11.93 9.94 -4.53
CA LYS A 57 11.45 11.31 -4.42
C LYS A 57 9.99 11.47 -4.87
N ARG A 58 9.62 10.92 -6.04
CA ARG A 58 8.24 10.94 -6.55
C ARG A 58 7.27 10.27 -5.58
N PHE A 59 7.63 9.10 -5.04
CA PHE A 59 6.80 8.39 -4.07
C PHE A 59 6.63 9.21 -2.79
N ARG A 60 7.69 9.82 -2.28
CA ARG A 60 7.63 10.74 -1.14
C ARG A 60 6.66 11.90 -1.41
N ASP A 61 6.77 12.55 -2.57
CA ASP A 61 5.92 13.68 -2.94
C ASP A 61 4.44 13.26 -3.09
N MET A 62 4.17 12.04 -3.54
CA MET A 62 2.81 11.50 -3.66
C MET A 62 2.15 11.24 -2.29
N ILE A 63 2.90 10.70 -1.33
CA ILE A 63 2.33 10.25 -0.04
C ILE A 63 2.41 11.29 1.06
N TYR A 64 3.16 12.37 0.84
CA TYR A 64 3.48 13.37 1.84
C TYR A 64 3.43 14.76 1.26
N THR A 65 2.61 15.61 1.83
CA THR A 65 2.54 17.04 1.48
C THR A 65 3.37 17.84 2.46
N LYS A 66 4.33 18.60 1.94
CA LYS A 66 5.08 19.55 2.75
C LYS A 66 4.11 20.57 3.36
N GLY A 67 4.27 20.81 4.65
CA GLY A 67 3.43 21.74 5.40
C GLY A 67 4.15 22.24 6.65
N LYS A 68 3.38 22.76 7.58
CA LYS A 68 3.87 23.12 8.90
C LYS A 68 3.20 22.25 9.95
N THR A 69 3.98 21.68 10.84
CA THR A 69 3.44 21.02 12.02
C THR A 69 2.93 22.10 12.98
N THR A 70 1.64 22.10 13.26
CA THR A 70 1.02 23.05 14.18
C THR A 70 1.08 22.58 15.62
N ASP A 71 1.01 23.49 16.59
CA ASP A 71 0.96 23.14 18.03
C ASP A 71 -0.25 22.23 18.34
N LYS A 72 -1.38 22.50 17.70
CA LYS A 72 -2.59 21.65 17.81
C LYS A 72 -2.32 20.21 17.34
N GLU A 73 -1.57 20.04 16.26
CA GLU A 73 -1.18 18.72 15.76
C GLU A 73 -0.24 18.02 16.73
N VAL A 74 0.77 18.71 17.24
CA VAL A 74 1.71 18.19 18.24
C VAL A 74 0.97 17.73 19.48
N GLU A 75 0.05 18.54 20.00
CA GLU A 75 -0.74 18.21 21.19
C GLU A 75 -1.64 16.98 20.94
N THR A 76 -2.24 16.89 19.76
CA THR A 76 -3.05 15.73 19.37
C THR A 76 -2.19 14.46 19.31
N ILE A 77 -0.97 14.55 18.79
CA ILE A 77 -0.03 13.42 18.75
C ILE A 77 0.37 13.01 20.17
N ARG A 78 0.74 13.98 21.02
CA ARG A 78 1.10 13.72 22.42
C ARG A 78 0.01 12.95 23.13
N LYS A 79 -1.21 13.46 23.10
CA LYS A 79 -2.38 12.83 23.75
C LYS A 79 -2.63 11.40 23.27
N LYS A 80 -2.51 11.16 21.96
CA LYS A 80 -2.68 9.82 21.39
C LYS A 80 -1.52 8.88 21.72
N TYR A 81 -0.29 9.41 21.74
CA TYR A 81 0.90 8.63 22.10
C TYR A 81 0.89 8.24 23.57
N ASP A 82 0.56 9.17 24.46
CA ASP A 82 0.55 8.93 25.91
C ASP A 82 -0.42 7.81 26.31
N PHE A 83 -1.47 7.61 25.52
CA PHE A 83 -2.40 6.47 25.70
C PHE A 83 -1.68 5.12 25.66
N TYR A 84 -0.63 4.98 24.86
CA TYR A 84 0.10 3.70 24.71
C TYR A 84 1.01 3.37 25.89
N GLN A 85 1.30 4.35 26.78
CA GLN A 85 2.11 4.16 28.00
C GLN A 85 3.44 3.44 27.72
N ILE A 86 4.09 3.77 26.60
CA ILE A 86 5.33 3.12 26.20
C ILE A 86 6.44 3.53 27.16
N THR A 87 7.04 2.54 27.81
CA THR A 87 8.12 2.69 28.78
C THR A 87 9.24 1.69 28.52
N TYR A 88 10.43 2.01 29.02
CA TYR A 88 11.58 1.13 28.97
C TYR A 88 12.03 0.78 30.39
N LYS A 89 12.24 -0.50 30.64
CA LYS A 89 12.80 -1.00 31.89
C LYS A 89 13.84 -2.07 31.59
N ASN A 90 15.10 -1.85 32.05
CA ASN A 90 16.21 -2.76 31.80
C ASN A 90 16.40 -3.13 30.30
N GLY A 91 16.22 -2.18 29.41
CA GLY A 91 16.32 -2.39 27.96
C GLY A 91 15.10 -3.06 27.31
N GLN A 92 14.10 -3.45 28.07
CA GLN A 92 12.85 -3.99 27.55
C GLN A 92 11.83 -2.88 27.40
N VAL A 93 11.14 -2.86 26.26
CA VAL A 93 10.02 -1.96 26.00
C VAL A 93 8.71 -2.60 26.49
N SER A 94 7.81 -1.79 26.98
CA SER A 94 6.45 -2.22 27.35
C SER A 94 5.45 -1.10 27.07
N GLY A 95 4.19 -1.45 26.97
CA GLY A 95 3.10 -0.51 26.71
C GLY A 95 1.76 -1.21 26.52
N VAL A 96 0.74 -0.46 26.16
CA VAL A 96 -0.60 -1.01 25.91
C VAL A 96 -0.53 -1.95 24.69
N PRO A 97 -1.03 -3.20 24.79
CA PRO A 97 -0.99 -4.16 23.70
C PRO A 97 -1.71 -3.66 22.43
N VAL A 98 -1.18 -4.04 21.27
CA VAL A 98 -1.82 -3.81 19.98
C VAL A 98 -2.46 -5.11 19.50
N TYR A 99 -3.64 -5.04 18.92
CA TYR A 99 -4.34 -6.20 18.40
C TYR A 99 -4.87 -5.93 16.98
N MET A 100 -5.22 -7.00 16.29
CA MET A 100 -5.87 -6.93 14.98
C MET A 100 -7.32 -7.41 15.11
N VAL A 101 -8.30 -6.55 14.80
CA VAL A 101 -9.74 -6.84 14.96
C VAL A 101 -10.14 -8.16 14.28
N ARG A 102 -9.63 -8.43 13.08
CA ARG A 102 -9.99 -9.65 12.37
C ARG A 102 -9.36 -10.93 12.93
N ALA A 103 -8.34 -10.82 13.76
CA ALA A 103 -7.87 -11.96 14.53
C ALA A 103 -8.92 -12.39 15.57
N SER A 104 -9.67 -11.45 16.12
CA SER A 104 -10.74 -11.76 17.08
C SER A 104 -11.86 -12.59 16.48
N GLU A 105 -12.21 -12.37 15.21
CA GLU A 105 -13.24 -13.15 14.51
C GLU A 105 -12.88 -14.64 14.41
N ALA A 106 -11.59 -14.98 14.34
CA ALA A 106 -11.12 -16.36 14.38
C ALA A 106 -11.29 -16.95 15.78
N TYR A 107 -10.98 -16.19 16.82
CA TYR A 107 -11.11 -16.64 18.21
C TYR A 107 -12.56 -16.87 18.62
N GLU A 108 -13.52 -16.09 18.13
CA GLU A 108 -14.95 -16.32 18.35
C GLU A 108 -15.42 -17.73 17.97
N ARG A 109 -14.81 -18.28 16.92
CA ARG A 109 -15.17 -19.62 16.41
C ARG A 109 -14.51 -20.75 17.20
N ILE A 110 -13.43 -20.47 17.90
CA ILE A 110 -12.56 -21.47 18.52
C ILE A 110 -12.71 -21.47 20.04
N ILE A 111 -12.90 -20.29 20.63
CA ILE A 111 -12.93 -20.12 22.09
C ILE A 111 -14.39 -19.99 22.54
N PRO A 112 -14.91 -20.94 23.32
CA PRO A 112 -16.25 -20.81 23.91
C PRO A 112 -16.37 -19.54 24.76
N ASN A 113 -17.47 -18.84 24.61
CA ASN A 113 -17.76 -17.62 25.36
C ASN A 113 -16.74 -16.48 25.15
N TRP A 114 -16.16 -16.39 23.94
CA TRP A 114 -15.25 -15.32 23.58
C TRP A 114 -15.93 -13.94 23.74
N ASP A 115 -15.36 -13.08 24.57
CA ASP A 115 -15.83 -11.71 24.76
C ASP A 115 -15.05 -10.76 23.84
N LYS A 116 -15.72 -10.23 22.81
CA LYS A 116 -15.12 -9.22 21.88
C LYS A 116 -14.66 -7.98 22.61
N ASP A 117 -15.38 -7.58 23.67
CA ASP A 117 -15.05 -6.37 24.42
C ASP A 117 -13.77 -6.51 25.22
N MET A 118 -13.34 -7.74 25.52
CA MET A 118 -12.05 -7.97 26.17
C MET A 118 -10.88 -7.41 25.39
N LEU A 119 -10.84 -7.60 24.06
CA LEU A 119 -9.74 -7.06 23.23
C LEU A 119 -9.70 -5.54 23.30
N THR A 120 -10.86 -4.90 23.19
CA THR A 120 -10.97 -3.44 23.29
C THR A 120 -10.51 -2.91 24.67
N LYS A 121 -10.75 -3.68 25.71
CA LYS A 121 -10.28 -3.36 27.08
C LYS A 121 -8.79 -3.63 27.29
N MET A 122 -8.23 -4.61 26.56
CA MET A 122 -6.84 -5.05 26.72
C MET A 122 -5.84 -4.27 25.86
N GLY A 123 -6.28 -3.63 24.76
CA GLY A 123 -5.36 -3.04 23.83
C GLY A 123 -6.00 -2.10 22.81
N VAL A 124 -5.24 -1.80 21.75
CA VAL A 124 -5.62 -0.89 20.68
C VAL A 124 -5.54 -1.60 19.35
N GLU A 125 -6.47 -1.27 18.46
CA GLU A 125 -6.49 -1.82 17.12
C GLU A 125 -5.26 -1.36 16.30
N MET A 126 -4.63 -2.29 15.60
CA MET A 126 -3.40 -2.14 14.84
C MET A 126 -3.43 -0.96 13.85
N ARG A 127 -4.55 -0.75 13.16
CA ARG A 127 -4.69 0.33 12.20
C ARG A 127 -4.53 1.71 12.85
N ALA A 128 -5.18 1.91 14.00
CA ALA A 128 -5.06 3.17 14.74
C ALA A 128 -3.63 3.43 15.22
N TYR A 129 -2.92 2.37 15.61
CA TYR A 129 -1.51 2.44 15.99
C TYR A 129 -0.63 2.90 14.83
N PHE A 130 -0.76 2.26 13.67
CA PHE A 130 0.05 2.60 12.49
C PHE A 130 -0.33 3.95 11.86
N ASP A 131 -1.60 4.34 11.94
CA ASP A 131 -2.03 5.68 11.54
C ASP A 131 -1.39 6.77 12.42
N LEU A 132 -1.22 6.51 13.73
CA LEU A 132 -0.47 7.40 14.60
C LEU A 132 1.02 7.44 14.25
N MET A 133 1.65 6.30 13.97
CA MET A 133 3.05 6.28 13.53
C MET A 133 3.25 7.11 12.24
N LYS A 134 2.34 6.97 11.26
CA LYS A 134 2.34 7.79 10.04
C LYS A 134 2.20 9.29 10.37
N ARG A 135 1.29 9.63 11.27
CA ARG A 135 1.06 11.00 11.69
C ARG A 135 2.28 11.63 12.35
N ILE A 136 2.98 10.86 13.20
CA ILE A 136 4.25 11.26 13.82
C ILE A 136 5.33 11.47 12.75
N ALA A 137 5.44 10.57 11.77
CA ALA A 137 6.39 10.68 10.68
C ALA A 137 6.17 11.94 9.83
N VAL A 138 4.91 12.28 9.53
CA VAL A 138 4.54 13.51 8.83
C VAL A 138 4.91 14.73 9.67
N ALA A 139 4.58 14.73 10.97
CA ALA A 139 4.90 15.81 11.89
C ALA A 139 6.42 16.02 12.00
N TYR A 140 7.20 14.94 12.09
CA TYR A 140 8.67 15.01 12.08
C TYR A 140 9.21 15.73 10.84
N ASN A 141 8.73 15.33 9.66
CA ASN A 141 9.20 15.88 8.39
C ASN A 141 8.75 17.36 8.19
N ASN A 142 7.65 17.78 8.80
CA ASN A 142 7.10 19.13 8.72
C ASN A 142 7.54 20.06 9.86
N ALA A 143 8.20 19.52 10.90
CA ALA A 143 8.60 20.30 12.06
C ALA A 143 9.79 21.23 11.73
N ALA A 144 9.54 22.54 11.75
CA ALA A 144 10.59 23.57 11.68
C ALA A 144 11.34 23.72 13.01
N ASN A 145 10.65 23.49 14.14
CA ASN A 145 11.25 23.56 15.47
C ASN A 145 12.05 22.27 15.76
N PRO A 146 13.37 22.36 16.02
CA PRO A 146 14.21 21.20 16.26
C PRO A 146 13.82 20.41 17.52
N VAL A 147 13.24 21.07 18.53
CA VAL A 147 12.77 20.40 19.75
C VAL A 147 11.57 19.49 19.44
N ILE A 148 10.61 20.00 18.67
CA ILE A 148 9.45 19.22 18.21
C ILE A 148 9.91 18.07 17.31
N ARG A 149 10.83 18.35 16.39
CA ARG A 149 11.38 17.32 15.49
C ARG A 149 12.04 16.18 16.26
N GLU A 150 12.85 16.49 17.25
CA GLU A 150 13.50 15.49 18.11
C GLU A 150 12.48 14.73 18.96
N GLU A 151 11.45 15.38 19.47
CA GLU A 151 10.35 14.73 20.17
C GLU A 151 9.62 13.70 19.28
N MET A 152 9.28 14.09 18.04
CA MET A 152 8.62 13.19 17.09
C MET A 152 9.52 11.99 16.71
N LYS A 153 10.83 12.23 16.54
CA LYS A 153 11.82 11.16 16.34
C LYS A 153 11.80 10.15 17.48
N LYS A 154 11.87 10.61 18.71
CA LYS A 154 11.86 9.74 19.92
C LYS A 154 10.56 8.95 20.03
N LYS A 155 9.41 9.60 19.83
CA LYS A 155 8.10 8.94 19.86
C LYS A 155 7.98 7.87 18.78
N PHE A 156 8.45 8.16 17.57
CA PHE A 156 8.46 7.19 16.47
C PHE A 156 9.31 5.96 16.79
N LEU A 157 10.55 6.16 17.27
CA LEU A 157 11.45 5.05 17.62
C LEU A 157 10.90 4.20 18.77
N ALA A 158 10.28 4.85 19.76
CA ALA A 158 9.64 4.11 20.87
C ALA A 158 8.45 3.27 20.39
N MET A 159 7.63 3.79 19.47
CA MET A 159 6.56 3.01 18.84
C MET A 159 7.11 1.89 17.95
N TYR A 160 8.21 2.13 17.24
CA TYR A 160 8.89 1.09 16.47
C TYR A 160 9.32 -0.07 17.37
N ASP A 161 10.02 0.21 18.47
CA ASP A 161 10.49 -0.81 19.41
C ASP A 161 9.32 -1.57 20.04
N HIS A 162 8.29 -0.84 20.47
CA HIS A 162 7.11 -1.41 21.08
C HIS A 162 6.35 -2.37 20.15
N ILE A 163 6.15 -2.01 18.89
CA ILE A 163 5.42 -2.87 17.96
C ILE A 163 6.26 -4.05 17.46
N THR A 164 7.58 -3.87 17.37
CA THR A 164 8.52 -4.94 17.04
C THR A 164 8.59 -5.98 18.17
N ASP A 165 8.64 -5.54 19.41
CA ASP A 165 8.59 -6.42 20.60
C ASP A 165 7.30 -7.25 20.64
N GLN A 166 6.18 -6.67 20.23
CA GLN A 166 4.92 -7.40 20.08
C GLN A 166 4.88 -8.34 18.86
N GLY A 167 5.94 -8.40 18.07
CA GLY A 167 6.14 -9.37 17.00
C GLY A 167 5.70 -8.89 15.62
N VAL A 168 5.54 -7.59 15.38
CA VAL A 168 5.46 -7.06 14.02
C VAL A 168 6.88 -7.04 13.44
N ALA A 169 7.33 -8.18 12.94
CA ALA A 169 8.68 -8.43 12.48
C ALA A 169 8.68 -9.43 11.31
N TYR A 170 9.78 -9.48 10.59
CA TYR A 170 9.99 -10.48 9.55
C TYR A 170 9.81 -11.91 10.09
N GLY A 171 9.05 -12.73 9.39
CA GLY A 171 8.79 -14.12 9.75
C GLY A 171 7.72 -14.31 10.82
N SER A 172 7.04 -13.26 11.24
CA SER A 172 5.94 -13.35 12.20
C SER A 172 4.61 -13.63 11.51
N CYS A 173 3.66 -14.19 12.26
CA CYS A 173 2.30 -14.46 11.81
C CYS A 173 1.32 -13.69 12.68
N TRP A 174 0.77 -12.62 12.16
CA TRP A 174 -0.21 -11.79 12.84
C TRP A 174 -1.57 -11.87 12.15
N GLY A 175 -2.47 -12.67 12.67
CA GLY A 175 -3.85 -12.79 12.19
C GLY A 175 -3.99 -13.18 10.71
N ASN A 176 -5.02 -12.67 10.05
CA ASN A 176 -5.36 -12.98 8.67
C ASN A 176 -4.73 -11.99 7.70
N ILE A 177 -3.90 -12.48 6.78
CA ILE A 177 -3.16 -11.66 5.82
C ILE A 177 -4.05 -10.91 4.81
N HIS A 178 -5.22 -11.42 4.45
CA HIS A 178 -6.12 -10.80 3.47
C HIS A 178 -6.42 -9.32 3.75
N HIS A 179 -6.39 -8.93 5.01
CA HIS A 179 -6.73 -7.58 5.41
C HIS A 179 -5.54 -6.76 5.89
N TYR A 180 -4.32 -7.31 5.80
CA TYR A 180 -3.12 -6.57 6.17
C TYR A 180 -2.96 -5.29 5.36
N GLY A 181 -3.19 -5.34 4.06
CA GLY A 181 -3.10 -4.18 3.21
C GLY A 181 -3.95 -3.00 3.68
N TYR A 182 -5.04 -3.26 4.39
CA TYR A 182 -5.85 -2.21 5.00
C TYR A 182 -5.32 -1.77 6.38
N SER A 183 -4.91 -2.72 7.21
CA SER A 183 -4.50 -2.44 8.60
C SER A 183 -3.09 -1.88 8.71
N VAL A 184 -2.18 -2.30 7.83
CA VAL A 184 -0.75 -1.91 7.90
C VAL A 184 -0.34 -0.76 6.98
N ARG A 185 -1.25 -0.15 6.21
CA ARG A 185 -0.91 0.98 5.32
C ARG A 185 -0.14 2.09 6.01
N GLY A 186 -0.55 2.44 7.22
CA GLY A 186 0.12 3.45 8.02
C GLY A 186 1.58 3.10 8.30
N LEU A 187 1.86 1.82 8.57
CA LEU A 187 3.22 1.32 8.84
C LEU A 187 4.14 1.51 7.64
N TYR A 188 3.71 1.09 6.44
CA TYR A 188 4.51 1.24 5.23
C TYR A 188 4.93 2.69 5.01
N LEU A 189 3.99 3.60 5.12
CA LEU A 189 4.22 5.02 4.89
C LEU A 189 5.05 5.65 6.02
N ALA A 190 4.81 5.26 7.27
CA ALA A 190 5.57 5.74 8.42
C ALA A 190 7.05 5.35 8.33
N TYR A 191 7.34 4.08 8.06
CA TYR A 191 8.71 3.60 7.93
C TYR A 191 9.43 4.26 6.75
N PHE A 192 8.77 4.36 5.60
CA PHE A 192 9.34 5.04 4.44
C PHE A 192 9.68 6.51 4.73
N LEU A 193 8.76 7.27 5.35
CA LEU A 193 9.01 8.68 5.69
C LEU A 193 10.09 8.86 6.75
N MET A 194 10.35 7.84 7.57
CA MET A 194 11.36 7.84 8.62
C MET A 194 12.60 7.00 8.25
N LYS A 195 12.81 6.71 6.97
CA LYS A 195 13.94 5.89 6.47
C LYS A 195 15.28 6.32 7.05
N ASP A 196 15.56 7.62 7.01
CA ASP A 196 16.85 8.15 7.50
C ASP A 196 16.97 8.02 9.02
N VAL A 197 15.89 8.25 9.76
CA VAL A 197 15.86 8.05 11.23
C VAL A 197 16.10 6.58 11.58
N LEU A 198 15.48 5.66 10.85
CA LEU A 198 15.70 4.23 11.04
C LEU A 198 17.15 3.83 10.70
N ARG A 199 17.75 4.44 9.66
CA ARG A 199 19.15 4.24 9.31
C ARG A 199 20.09 4.71 10.42
N GLU A 200 19.89 5.94 10.91
CA GLU A 200 20.66 6.52 12.02
C GLU A 200 20.56 5.66 13.30
N ALA A 201 19.40 5.08 13.55
CA ALA A 201 19.17 4.20 14.70
C ALA A 201 19.65 2.76 14.52
N GLY A 202 20.23 2.40 13.35
CA GLY A 202 20.66 1.03 13.04
C GLY A 202 19.52 0.04 12.82
N LYS A 203 18.29 0.53 12.55
CA LYS A 203 17.06 -0.27 12.45
C LYS A 203 16.53 -0.43 11.02
N LEU A 204 17.19 0.19 10.03
CA LEU A 204 16.68 0.24 8.65
C LEU A 204 16.53 -1.16 8.03
N GLN A 205 17.52 -2.02 8.17
CA GLN A 205 17.50 -3.35 7.56
C GLN A 205 16.36 -4.24 8.13
N GLU A 206 16.15 -4.17 9.43
CA GLU A 206 15.05 -4.91 10.06
C GLU A 206 13.68 -4.36 9.64
N ALA A 207 13.53 -3.04 9.62
CA ALA A 207 12.32 -2.36 9.19
C ALA A 207 11.98 -2.71 7.73
N GLU A 208 12.95 -2.66 6.83
CA GLU A 208 12.81 -3.00 5.42
C GLU A 208 12.38 -4.46 5.24
N ARG A 209 13.05 -5.41 5.91
CA ARG A 209 12.68 -6.83 5.86
C ARG A 209 11.26 -7.07 6.39
N THR A 210 10.88 -6.36 7.45
CA THR A 210 9.52 -6.40 8.01
C THR A 210 8.50 -5.93 6.98
N LEU A 211 8.74 -4.80 6.31
CA LEU A 211 7.82 -4.30 5.28
C LEU A 211 7.72 -5.28 4.09
N ARG A 212 8.83 -5.84 3.63
CA ARG A 212 8.82 -6.84 2.53
C ARG A 212 8.01 -8.09 2.90
N TRP A 213 8.10 -8.52 4.15
CA TRP A 213 7.30 -9.64 4.66
C TRP A 213 5.80 -9.34 4.62
N TYR A 214 5.37 -8.23 5.20
CA TYR A 214 3.96 -7.88 5.26
C TYR A 214 3.35 -7.47 3.92
N ALA A 215 4.14 -6.91 3.02
CA ALA A 215 3.73 -6.58 1.66
C ALA A 215 3.80 -7.77 0.69
N ILE A 216 4.30 -8.92 1.10
CA ILE A 216 4.53 -10.09 0.25
C ILE A 216 5.32 -9.68 -1.01
N THR A 217 6.38 -8.90 -0.81
CA THR A 217 7.06 -8.22 -1.94
C THR A 217 7.65 -9.21 -2.92
N ASN A 218 8.12 -10.39 -2.46
CA ASN A 218 8.71 -11.40 -3.35
C ASN A 218 7.72 -12.04 -4.32
N GLU A 219 6.41 -11.86 -4.14
CA GLU A 219 5.39 -12.30 -5.12
C GLU A 219 5.56 -11.63 -6.49
N VAL A 220 6.35 -10.57 -6.58
CA VAL A 220 6.65 -9.91 -7.87
C VAL A 220 7.68 -10.66 -8.72
N TYR A 221 8.43 -11.60 -8.16
CA TYR A 221 9.48 -12.33 -8.87
C TYR A 221 8.97 -13.33 -9.92
N PRO A 222 7.99 -14.20 -9.62
CA PRO A 222 7.45 -15.09 -10.64
C PRO A 222 6.92 -14.32 -11.84
N LYS A 223 7.03 -14.91 -13.01
CA LYS A 223 6.35 -14.36 -14.18
C LYS A 223 4.85 -14.35 -13.90
N PRO A 224 4.19 -13.20 -14.06
CA PRO A 224 2.76 -13.13 -13.88
C PRO A 224 2.03 -14.11 -14.81
N GLU A 225 0.96 -14.70 -14.30
CA GLU A 225 0.19 -15.68 -15.07
C GLU A 225 -0.88 -15.01 -15.95
N VAL A 226 -1.40 -15.78 -16.91
CA VAL A 226 -2.35 -15.30 -17.94
C VAL A 226 -3.64 -14.70 -17.35
N ASN A 227 -3.97 -15.04 -16.11
CA ASN A 227 -5.23 -14.61 -15.49
C ASN A 227 -5.27 -13.17 -14.98
N GLY A 228 -4.16 -12.42 -15.11
CA GLY A 228 -4.05 -11.06 -14.59
C GLY A 228 -3.93 -11.01 -13.07
N ILE A 229 -4.06 -9.80 -12.54
CA ILE A 229 -3.93 -9.51 -11.11
C ILE A 229 -5.29 -9.09 -10.57
N ASP A 230 -5.63 -9.56 -9.38
CA ASP A 230 -6.88 -9.22 -8.71
C ASP A 230 -6.91 -7.75 -8.26
N MET A 231 -8.08 -7.15 -8.27
CA MET A 231 -8.31 -5.76 -7.91
C MET A 231 -7.93 -5.47 -6.45
N ASP A 232 -8.11 -6.42 -5.54
CA ASP A 232 -7.69 -6.27 -4.15
C ASP A 232 -6.17 -6.21 -4.01
N SER A 233 -5.42 -6.91 -4.85
CA SER A 233 -3.96 -6.82 -4.86
C SER A 233 -3.48 -5.44 -5.27
N PHE A 234 -4.10 -4.81 -6.28
CA PHE A 234 -3.82 -3.41 -6.60
C PHE A 234 -4.13 -2.47 -5.45
N ASN A 235 -5.27 -2.65 -4.79
CA ASN A 235 -5.70 -1.80 -3.68
C ASN A 235 -4.83 -1.96 -2.44
N THR A 236 -4.47 -3.19 -2.08
CA THR A 236 -3.91 -3.48 -0.75
C THR A 236 -2.40 -3.66 -0.75
N GLN A 237 -1.80 -4.08 -1.87
CA GLN A 237 -0.40 -4.50 -1.88
C GLN A 237 0.54 -3.52 -2.60
N THR A 238 0.08 -2.77 -3.60
CA THR A 238 0.96 -1.89 -4.39
C THR A 238 1.73 -0.89 -3.54
N THR A 239 1.03 -0.18 -2.63
CA THR A 239 1.65 0.81 -1.75
C THR A 239 2.68 0.18 -0.81
N GLY A 240 2.37 -0.98 -0.24
CA GLY A 240 3.29 -1.69 0.66
C GLY A 240 4.53 -2.20 -0.08
N ARG A 241 4.35 -2.76 -1.27
CA ARG A 241 5.43 -3.28 -2.10
C ARG A 241 6.38 -2.16 -2.53
N ILE A 242 5.86 -1.09 -3.12
CA ILE A 242 6.73 0.01 -3.54
C ILE A 242 7.44 0.66 -2.34
N ALA A 243 6.75 0.89 -1.22
CA ALA A 243 7.37 1.44 -0.02
C ALA A 243 8.50 0.54 0.48
N SER A 244 8.30 -0.78 0.56
CA SER A 244 9.32 -1.73 1.01
C SER A 244 10.55 -1.76 0.08
N ILE A 245 10.34 -1.68 -1.23
CA ILE A 245 11.42 -1.64 -2.21
C ILE A 245 12.21 -0.32 -2.11
N LEU A 246 11.52 0.81 -1.99
CA LEU A 246 12.16 2.11 -1.89
C LEU A 246 12.85 2.35 -0.53
N MET A 247 12.55 1.53 0.48
CA MET A 247 13.31 1.49 1.74
C MET A 247 14.74 0.95 1.57
N MET A 248 14.96 0.10 0.57
CA MET A 248 16.26 -0.51 0.32
C MET A 248 17.32 0.53 -0.07
N GLU A 249 18.58 0.22 0.19
CA GLU A 249 19.71 0.97 -0.39
C GLU A 249 19.80 0.75 -1.91
N ASP A 250 20.41 1.68 -2.65
CA ASP A 250 20.51 1.65 -4.11
C ASP A 250 21.47 0.55 -4.61
N THR A 251 21.04 -0.68 -4.45
CA THR A 251 21.78 -1.90 -4.76
C THR A 251 21.22 -2.60 -6.01
N PRO A 252 21.97 -3.55 -6.60
CA PRO A 252 21.44 -4.41 -7.66
C PRO A 252 20.15 -5.14 -7.25
N GLU A 253 20.02 -5.53 -5.98
CA GLU A 253 18.81 -6.18 -5.45
C GLU A 253 17.60 -5.23 -5.53
N LYS A 254 17.73 -3.95 -5.12
CA LYS A 254 16.66 -2.95 -5.25
C LYS A 254 16.24 -2.76 -6.70
N LEU A 255 17.21 -2.62 -7.60
CA LEU A 255 16.95 -2.50 -9.04
C LEU A 255 16.16 -3.70 -9.57
N GLN A 256 16.50 -4.89 -9.12
CA GLN A 256 15.83 -6.12 -9.51
C GLN A 256 14.39 -6.20 -9.00
N TYR A 257 14.14 -5.79 -7.76
CA TYR A 257 12.78 -5.65 -7.24
C TYR A 257 11.96 -4.64 -8.02
N LEU A 258 12.52 -3.48 -8.35
CA LEU A 258 11.84 -2.45 -9.15
C LEU A 258 11.45 -2.97 -10.52
N ARG A 259 12.35 -3.66 -11.23
CA ARG A 259 12.06 -4.28 -12.54
C ARG A 259 10.98 -5.36 -12.43
N SER A 260 11.08 -6.20 -11.41
CA SER A 260 10.08 -7.26 -11.20
C SER A 260 8.71 -6.68 -10.81
N PHE A 261 8.70 -5.65 -9.99
CA PHE A 261 7.46 -4.98 -9.59
C PHE A 261 6.83 -4.19 -10.74
N SER A 262 7.62 -3.48 -11.55
CA SER A 262 7.14 -2.84 -12.77
C SER A 262 6.51 -3.87 -13.72
N ARG A 263 7.17 -5.00 -13.96
CA ARG A 263 6.63 -6.11 -14.75
C ARG A 263 5.32 -6.63 -14.17
N TRP A 264 5.22 -6.76 -12.85
CA TRP A 264 3.99 -7.18 -12.16
C TRP A 264 2.85 -6.18 -12.37
N ILE A 265 3.11 -4.87 -12.24
CA ILE A 265 2.14 -3.81 -12.52
C ILE A 265 1.74 -3.82 -14.00
N ASP A 266 2.70 -3.87 -14.91
CA ASP A 266 2.47 -3.91 -16.36
C ASP A 266 1.52 -5.06 -16.74
N PHE A 267 1.82 -6.25 -16.26
CA PHE A 267 1.00 -7.43 -16.53
C PHE A 267 -0.42 -7.29 -15.93
N GLY A 268 -0.52 -6.80 -14.71
CA GLY A 268 -1.82 -6.59 -14.05
C GLY A 268 -2.69 -5.52 -14.70
N CYS A 269 -2.07 -4.55 -15.36
CA CYS A 269 -2.77 -3.50 -16.10
C CYS A 269 -3.16 -3.91 -17.53
N ARG A 270 -2.62 -5.01 -18.08
CA ARG A 270 -3.02 -5.52 -19.41
C ARG A 270 -4.42 -6.11 -19.38
N PRO A 271 -5.11 -6.21 -20.53
CA PRO A 271 -6.41 -6.85 -20.61
C PRO A 271 -6.33 -8.33 -20.19
N ALA A 272 -7.11 -8.72 -19.19
CA ALA A 272 -7.20 -10.10 -18.74
C ALA A 272 -8.37 -10.81 -19.43
N LEU A 273 -8.17 -12.09 -19.78
CA LEU A 273 -9.18 -12.93 -20.46
C LEU A 273 -10.23 -13.46 -19.47
N GLY A 274 -11.40 -13.74 -19.99
CA GLY A 274 -12.50 -14.38 -19.26
C GLY A 274 -12.95 -13.56 -18.03
N LEU A 275 -13.24 -14.24 -16.93
CA LEU A 275 -13.77 -13.64 -15.71
C LEU A 275 -12.69 -13.30 -14.67
N SER A 276 -11.44 -13.67 -14.92
CA SER A 276 -10.30 -13.40 -14.02
C SER A 276 -9.64 -12.07 -14.33
N GLY A 277 -8.82 -11.59 -13.40
CA GLY A 277 -8.10 -10.32 -13.53
C GLY A 277 -8.98 -9.09 -13.40
N SER A 278 -8.33 -7.94 -13.40
CA SER A 278 -8.96 -6.67 -13.05
C SER A 278 -9.52 -5.92 -14.26
N PHE A 279 -8.74 -5.79 -15.33
CA PHE A 279 -9.05 -4.92 -16.46
C PHE A 279 -9.39 -5.73 -17.71
N LYS A 280 -10.31 -5.21 -18.53
CA LYS A 280 -10.81 -5.87 -19.75
C LYS A 280 -10.62 -5.02 -20.98
N VAL A 281 -10.54 -5.68 -22.12
CA VAL A 281 -10.36 -5.03 -23.43
C VAL A 281 -11.47 -4.05 -23.77
N ASP A 282 -12.67 -4.28 -23.27
CA ASP A 282 -13.86 -3.42 -23.45
C ASP A 282 -13.99 -2.30 -22.42
N GLY A 283 -12.95 -2.07 -21.63
CA GLY A 283 -12.98 -1.10 -20.53
C GLY A 283 -13.73 -1.57 -19.26
N GLY A 284 -14.08 -2.84 -19.19
CA GLY A 284 -14.67 -3.43 -17.99
C GLY A 284 -13.66 -3.52 -16.85
N ALA A 285 -14.11 -3.25 -15.62
CA ALA A 285 -13.34 -3.37 -14.39
C ALA A 285 -13.90 -4.47 -13.51
N PHE A 286 -13.21 -5.62 -13.47
CA PHE A 286 -13.72 -6.83 -12.84
C PHE A 286 -13.19 -7.02 -11.43
N HIS A 287 -14.10 -7.47 -10.57
CA HIS A 287 -13.79 -8.02 -9.25
C HIS A 287 -14.82 -9.11 -8.90
N HIS A 288 -14.41 -10.14 -8.16
CA HIS A 288 -15.26 -11.30 -7.87
C HIS A 288 -15.90 -11.94 -9.12
N ARG A 289 -15.16 -12.00 -10.23
CA ARG A 289 -15.60 -12.55 -11.53
C ARG A 289 -16.80 -11.81 -12.14
N ASN A 290 -16.96 -10.55 -11.82
CA ASN A 290 -18.05 -9.72 -12.34
C ASN A 290 -17.53 -8.31 -12.69
N ASN A 291 -18.18 -7.66 -13.65
CA ASN A 291 -17.96 -6.23 -13.88
C ASN A 291 -18.45 -5.45 -12.66
N TYR A 292 -17.49 -4.87 -11.94
CA TYR A 292 -17.76 -4.23 -10.65
C TYR A 292 -16.96 -2.92 -10.52
N PRO A 293 -17.24 -1.92 -11.40
CA PRO A 293 -16.48 -0.68 -11.45
C PRO A 293 -16.50 0.09 -10.13
N ALA A 294 -17.61 0.09 -9.40
CA ALA A 294 -17.68 0.76 -8.10
C ALA A 294 -16.71 0.20 -7.05
N TYR A 295 -16.35 -1.08 -7.12
CA TYR A 295 -15.33 -1.67 -6.26
C TYR A 295 -13.91 -1.43 -6.79
N ALA A 296 -13.78 -1.34 -8.12
CA ALA A 296 -12.50 -1.17 -8.80
C ALA A 296 -11.78 0.14 -8.45
N VAL A 297 -12.51 1.13 -7.95
CA VAL A 297 -11.95 2.45 -7.55
C VAL A 297 -10.72 2.30 -6.65
N GLY A 298 -10.77 1.41 -5.65
CA GLY A 298 -9.63 1.19 -4.77
C GLY A 298 -8.40 0.57 -5.47
N GLY A 299 -8.64 -0.32 -6.45
CA GLY A 299 -7.54 -0.90 -7.25
C GLY A 299 -6.97 0.09 -8.26
N LEU A 300 -7.80 0.98 -8.77
CA LEU A 300 -7.35 2.06 -9.66
C LEU A 300 -6.41 3.04 -8.94
N ASP A 301 -6.56 3.27 -7.64
CA ASP A 301 -5.56 4.01 -6.85
C ASP A 301 -4.16 3.38 -7.02
N GLY A 302 -4.08 2.06 -6.89
CA GLY A 302 -2.82 1.34 -7.07
C GLY A 302 -2.28 1.42 -8.50
N ALA A 303 -3.12 1.17 -9.51
CA ALA A 303 -2.71 1.16 -10.90
C ALA A 303 -2.28 2.55 -11.38
N THR A 304 -3.11 3.58 -11.23
CA THR A 304 -2.81 4.93 -11.73
C THR A 304 -1.62 5.57 -11.02
N ASN A 305 -1.49 5.36 -9.70
CA ASN A 305 -0.34 5.85 -8.95
C ASN A 305 0.97 5.20 -9.42
N MET A 306 0.97 3.92 -9.75
CA MET A 306 2.19 3.25 -10.23
C MET A 306 2.52 3.65 -11.67
N ILE A 307 1.52 3.80 -12.55
CA ILE A 307 1.73 4.33 -13.90
C ILE A 307 2.39 5.72 -13.84
N TYR A 308 1.83 6.61 -13.01
CA TYR A 308 2.41 7.94 -12.78
C TYR A 308 3.81 7.88 -12.18
N LEU A 309 4.04 7.02 -11.16
CA LEU A 309 5.34 6.91 -10.49
C LEU A 309 6.45 6.49 -11.46
N PHE A 310 6.18 5.49 -12.29
CA PHE A 310 7.16 4.88 -13.20
C PHE A 310 7.36 5.63 -14.52
N ARG A 311 6.54 6.64 -14.81
CA ARG A 311 6.61 7.36 -16.07
C ARG A 311 8.02 7.82 -16.42
N ARG A 312 8.40 7.68 -17.71
CA ARG A 312 9.69 8.16 -18.26
C ARG A 312 10.93 7.63 -17.52
N THR A 313 10.86 6.41 -17.01
CA THR A 313 12.00 5.68 -16.46
C THR A 313 12.09 4.31 -17.13
N GLU A 314 13.16 3.56 -16.88
CA GLU A 314 13.25 2.18 -17.37
C GLU A 314 12.14 1.27 -16.78
N PHE A 315 11.45 1.74 -15.75
CA PHE A 315 10.35 1.03 -15.07
C PHE A 315 8.97 1.37 -15.63
N ALA A 316 8.88 2.22 -16.67
CA ALA A 316 7.61 2.57 -17.31
C ALA A 316 6.91 1.30 -17.84
N ILE A 317 5.60 1.24 -17.63
CA ILE A 317 4.79 0.13 -18.13
C ILE A 317 4.56 0.26 -19.64
N SER A 318 4.15 -0.84 -20.29
CA SER A 318 3.89 -0.88 -21.72
C SER A 318 2.72 0.01 -22.14
N GLU A 319 2.75 0.45 -23.38
CA GLU A 319 1.65 1.18 -24.03
C GLU A 319 0.31 0.45 -23.87
N LEU A 320 0.28 -0.86 -24.12
CA LEU A 320 -0.92 -1.69 -23.95
C LEU A 320 -1.50 -1.63 -22.54
N ALA A 321 -0.65 -1.73 -21.52
CA ALA A 321 -1.09 -1.69 -20.13
C ALA A 321 -1.60 -0.29 -19.73
N HIS A 322 -0.92 0.75 -20.16
CA HIS A 322 -1.31 2.14 -19.92
C HIS A 322 -2.64 2.47 -20.59
N GLU A 323 -2.77 2.15 -21.88
CA GLU A 323 -4.00 2.36 -22.67
C GLU A 323 -5.19 1.60 -22.07
N THR A 324 -4.97 0.38 -21.59
CA THR A 324 -6.03 -0.40 -20.93
C THR A 324 -6.60 0.31 -19.72
N VAL A 325 -5.75 0.82 -18.83
CA VAL A 325 -6.21 1.54 -17.61
C VAL A 325 -6.90 2.85 -17.99
N LYS A 326 -6.38 3.56 -19.00
CA LYS A 326 -7.02 4.75 -19.56
C LYS A 326 -8.43 4.45 -20.04
N ASN A 327 -8.60 3.41 -20.87
CA ASN A 327 -9.90 2.99 -21.41
C ASN A 327 -10.88 2.58 -20.31
N VAL A 328 -10.41 1.90 -19.27
CA VAL A 328 -11.23 1.56 -18.09
C VAL A 328 -11.77 2.82 -17.43
N LEU A 329 -10.94 3.82 -17.19
CA LEU A 329 -11.37 5.08 -16.57
C LEU A 329 -12.38 5.84 -17.41
N LEU A 330 -12.16 5.93 -18.73
CA LEU A 330 -13.09 6.57 -19.65
C LEU A 330 -14.43 5.84 -19.71
N THR A 331 -14.41 4.51 -19.73
CA THR A 331 -15.62 3.67 -19.68
C THR A 331 -16.35 3.85 -18.33
N MET A 332 -15.64 3.86 -17.21
CA MET A 332 -16.24 4.12 -15.90
C MET A 332 -16.89 5.51 -15.85
N ARG A 333 -16.26 6.51 -16.44
CA ARG A 333 -16.82 7.87 -16.54
C ARG A 333 -18.14 7.87 -17.30
N PHE A 334 -18.25 7.07 -18.34
CA PHE A 334 -19.47 6.95 -19.15
C PHE A 334 -20.66 6.39 -18.37
N TYR A 335 -20.41 5.46 -17.43
CA TYR A 335 -21.50 4.89 -16.59
C TYR A 335 -21.98 5.83 -15.51
N CYS A 336 -21.14 6.75 -15.06
CA CYS A 336 -21.44 7.55 -13.88
C CYS A 336 -22.45 8.68 -14.17
N ASN A 337 -23.40 8.85 -13.26
CA ASN A 337 -24.11 10.10 -13.12
C ASN A 337 -23.31 11.01 -12.18
N LYS A 338 -22.65 12.01 -12.73
CA LYS A 338 -21.61 12.79 -12.05
C LYS A 338 -20.49 11.87 -11.56
N LEU A 339 -20.34 11.68 -10.24
CA LEU A 339 -19.37 10.77 -9.66
C LEU A 339 -19.98 9.43 -9.20
N ASN A 340 -21.30 9.30 -9.20
CA ASN A 340 -21.96 8.14 -8.62
C ASN A 340 -22.14 7.03 -9.65
N PHE A 341 -21.78 5.81 -9.29
CA PHE A 341 -22.08 4.62 -10.08
C PHE A 341 -23.56 4.23 -9.96
N PRO A 342 -24.18 3.69 -11.04
CA PRO A 342 -25.50 3.08 -10.94
C PRO A 342 -25.50 1.95 -9.91
N LEU A 343 -26.64 1.77 -9.21
CA LEU A 343 -26.79 0.70 -8.21
C LEU A 343 -26.52 -0.69 -8.81
N SER A 344 -26.89 -0.90 -10.07
CA SER A 344 -26.64 -2.15 -10.82
C SER A 344 -25.13 -2.47 -10.99
N MET A 345 -24.24 -1.48 -10.88
CA MET A 345 -22.81 -1.63 -10.98
C MET A 345 -22.10 -1.59 -9.62
N SER A 346 -22.85 -1.54 -8.53
CA SER A 346 -22.33 -1.55 -7.16
C SER A 346 -22.17 -2.96 -6.58
N GLY A 347 -22.40 -4.00 -7.39
CA GLY A 347 -22.20 -5.42 -7.04
C GLY A 347 -23.04 -5.83 -5.83
N ARG A 348 -22.40 -6.28 -4.76
CA ARG A 348 -23.03 -6.74 -3.51
C ARG A 348 -23.50 -5.60 -2.58
N HIS A 349 -23.42 -4.36 -3.00
CA HIS A 349 -23.84 -3.20 -2.22
C HIS A 349 -25.04 -2.55 -2.87
N PRO A 350 -26.27 -3.00 -2.57
CA PRO A 350 -27.50 -2.51 -3.22
C PRO A 350 -27.82 -1.05 -2.88
N ASP A 351 -27.24 -0.52 -1.82
CA ASP A 351 -27.30 0.88 -1.39
C ASP A 351 -26.27 1.79 -2.09
N GLY A 352 -25.50 1.23 -3.02
CA GLY A 352 -24.43 1.92 -3.71
C GLY A 352 -23.07 1.75 -3.03
N LYS A 353 -22.01 1.79 -3.82
CA LYS A 353 -20.63 1.76 -3.35
C LYS A 353 -19.71 2.50 -4.29
N GLY A 354 -18.79 3.23 -3.68
CA GLY A 354 -17.74 3.95 -4.39
C GLY A 354 -18.26 5.13 -5.19
N LYS A 355 -17.36 6.01 -5.50
CA LYS A 355 -17.54 7.14 -6.40
C LYS A 355 -16.41 7.16 -7.39
N LEU A 356 -16.63 7.65 -8.60
CA LEU A 356 -15.56 7.94 -9.52
C LEU A 356 -14.61 8.95 -8.86
N VAL A 357 -13.31 8.71 -8.97
CA VAL A 357 -12.29 9.53 -8.33
C VAL A 357 -11.60 10.39 -9.39
N PRO A 358 -11.82 11.71 -9.41
CA PRO A 358 -11.19 12.61 -10.39
C PRO A 358 -9.66 12.50 -10.38
N MET A 359 -9.05 12.23 -9.20
CA MET A 359 -7.61 12.09 -9.07
C MET A 359 -7.01 11.01 -9.99
N HIS A 360 -7.72 9.91 -10.25
CA HIS A 360 -7.23 8.88 -11.18
C HIS A 360 -7.00 9.45 -12.58
N PHE A 361 -7.89 10.32 -13.04
CA PHE A 361 -7.75 11.01 -14.33
C PHE A 361 -6.57 11.99 -14.32
N ALA A 362 -6.38 12.72 -13.22
CA ALA A 362 -5.24 13.63 -13.06
C ALA A 362 -3.91 12.86 -13.09
N MET A 363 -3.80 11.74 -12.37
CA MET A 363 -2.59 10.93 -12.34
C MET A 363 -2.27 10.35 -13.72
N MET A 364 -3.28 9.88 -14.45
CA MET A 364 -3.10 9.38 -15.82
C MET A 364 -2.72 10.52 -16.78
N ALA A 365 -3.34 11.70 -16.66
CA ALA A 365 -2.97 12.87 -17.45
C ALA A 365 -1.49 13.25 -17.26
N LEU A 366 -1.04 13.28 -16.01
CA LEU A 366 0.33 13.60 -15.64
C LEU A 366 1.34 12.48 -15.98
N ALA A 367 0.85 11.25 -16.17
CA ALA A 367 1.70 10.15 -16.62
C ALA A 367 2.15 10.29 -18.09
N GLY A 368 1.44 11.08 -18.89
CA GLY A 368 1.67 11.27 -20.30
C GLY A 368 0.81 10.37 -21.18
N SER A 369 0.98 10.47 -22.51
CA SER A 369 0.28 9.58 -23.46
C SER A 369 0.78 8.13 -23.33
N PRO A 370 -0.09 7.13 -23.59
CA PRO A 370 0.29 5.71 -23.51
C PRO A 370 1.50 5.34 -24.40
N ASP A 371 1.63 5.96 -25.55
CA ASP A 371 2.76 5.77 -26.48
C ASP A 371 4.04 6.53 -26.06
N GLY A 372 3.99 7.26 -24.96
CA GLY A 372 5.12 8.02 -24.39
C GLY A 372 5.56 9.25 -25.16
N LYS A 373 4.83 9.68 -26.22
CA LYS A 373 5.22 10.82 -27.04
C LYS A 373 4.83 12.16 -26.44
N GLU A 374 3.68 12.20 -25.77
CA GLU A 374 3.16 13.42 -25.16
C GLU A 374 3.48 13.47 -23.68
N GLU A 375 3.83 14.66 -23.19
CA GLU A 375 4.15 14.89 -21.77
C GLU A 375 2.92 14.74 -20.90
N TYR A 376 1.79 15.16 -21.41
CA TYR A 376 0.49 15.07 -20.73
C TYR A 376 -0.51 14.39 -21.65
N ASP A 377 -1.30 13.46 -21.12
CA ASP A 377 -2.44 12.93 -21.85
C ASP A 377 -3.58 13.95 -21.85
N SER A 378 -3.80 14.59 -23.02
CA SER A 378 -4.76 15.68 -23.18
C SER A 378 -6.21 15.24 -22.98
N GLU A 379 -6.55 13.99 -23.29
CA GLU A 379 -7.90 13.43 -23.10
C GLU A 379 -8.19 13.21 -21.63
N MET A 380 -7.22 12.62 -20.89
CA MET A 380 -7.34 12.43 -19.46
C MET A 380 -7.35 13.76 -18.71
N ALA A 381 -6.53 14.73 -19.14
CA ALA A 381 -6.53 16.09 -18.57
C ALA A 381 -7.88 16.79 -18.79
N SER A 382 -8.43 16.71 -20.00
CA SER A 382 -9.74 17.27 -20.31
C SER A 382 -10.86 16.62 -19.49
N SER A 383 -10.79 15.30 -19.32
CA SER A 383 -11.75 14.55 -18.51
C SER A 383 -11.67 14.95 -17.03
N TYR A 384 -10.46 15.08 -16.50
CA TYR A 384 -10.23 15.58 -15.13
C TYR A 384 -10.81 16.98 -14.94
N LEU A 385 -10.46 17.93 -15.81
CA LEU A 385 -10.91 19.33 -15.71
C LEU A 385 -12.44 19.44 -15.80
N ARG A 386 -13.09 18.64 -16.64
CA ARG A 386 -14.57 18.61 -16.70
C ARG A 386 -15.17 18.11 -15.38
N LEU A 387 -14.58 17.09 -14.76
CA LEU A 387 -15.07 16.55 -13.49
C LEU A 387 -14.97 17.57 -12.35
N ILE A 388 -13.86 18.31 -12.25
CA ILE A 388 -13.67 19.29 -11.16
C ILE A 388 -14.31 20.65 -11.43
N SER A 389 -14.65 20.95 -12.70
CA SER A 389 -15.29 22.23 -13.08
C SER A 389 -16.81 22.16 -13.12
N ASP A 390 -17.40 20.98 -12.98
CA ASP A 390 -18.86 20.81 -12.96
C ASP A 390 -19.43 21.34 -11.65
N PRO A 391 -20.21 22.46 -11.68
CA PRO A 391 -20.75 23.06 -10.46
C PRO A 391 -21.78 22.19 -9.74
N SER A 392 -22.24 21.13 -10.39
CA SER A 392 -23.17 20.17 -9.81
C SER A 392 -22.45 19.04 -9.04
N ILE A 393 -21.12 19.02 -9.05
CA ILE A 393 -20.27 18.12 -8.27
C ILE A 393 -19.73 18.94 -7.10
N GLU A 394 -20.01 18.52 -5.88
CA GLU A 394 -19.42 19.12 -4.68
C GLU A 394 -17.94 18.84 -4.64
N ASN A 395 -17.12 19.89 -4.77
CA ASN A 395 -15.67 19.82 -4.91
C ASN A 395 -14.94 20.36 -3.68
N ASP A 396 -15.51 20.29 -2.49
CA ASP A 396 -14.95 20.88 -1.27
C ASP A 396 -13.75 20.11 -0.71
N SER A 397 -13.36 19.00 -1.33
CA SER A 397 -12.29 18.16 -0.82
C SER A 397 -10.96 18.38 -1.53
N PRO A 398 -9.86 18.55 -0.77
CA PRO A 398 -8.51 18.53 -1.33
C PRO A 398 -8.16 17.23 -2.07
N GLU A 399 -8.99 16.20 -1.97
CA GLU A 399 -8.84 14.94 -2.70
C GLU A 399 -8.96 15.09 -4.22
N TYR A 400 -9.58 16.16 -4.71
CA TYR A 400 -9.68 16.47 -6.14
C TYR A 400 -8.39 17.08 -6.72
N MET A 401 -7.47 17.52 -5.88
CA MET A 401 -6.22 18.13 -6.34
C MET A 401 -5.10 17.09 -6.42
N PRO A 402 -4.42 16.97 -7.56
CA PRO A 402 -3.32 16.03 -7.68
C PRO A 402 -2.15 16.42 -6.78
N LYS A 403 -1.55 15.43 -6.14
CA LYS A 403 -0.27 15.58 -5.45
C LYS A 403 0.82 15.37 -6.49
N VAL A 404 1.24 16.44 -7.11
CA VAL A 404 2.27 16.40 -8.15
C VAL A 404 3.64 16.30 -7.50
N SER A 405 4.48 15.44 -8.05
CA SER A 405 5.89 15.38 -7.67
C SER A 405 6.64 16.61 -8.19
N ASN A 406 7.41 17.24 -7.31
CA ASN A 406 8.36 18.30 -7.69
C ASN A 406 9.72 17.73 -8.12
N ALA A 407 9.78 16.43 -8.43
CA ALA A 407 11.01 15.74 -8.82
C ALA A 407 11.39 15.95 -10.29
N GLU A 408 10.63 16.76 -11.03
CA GLU A 408 10.86 17.04 -12.47
C GLU A 408 11.41 18.43 -12.69
#